data_01e4e5a55ee6dfe853cb0d38f6013e38
#
_entry.id   01e4e5a55ee6dfe853cb0d38f6013e38
#
_cell.length_a   1.000
_cell.length_b   1.000
_cell.length_c   1.000
_cell.angle_alpha   90.00
_cell.angle_beta   90.00
_cell.angle_gamma   90.00
#
_symmetry.space_group_name_H-M   'P 1'
#
loop_
_entity.id
_entity.type
_entity.pdbx_description
1 polymer ?
#
loop_
_entity_poly.entity_id
_entity_poly.type
_entity_poly.pdbx_seq_one_letter_code
_entity_poly.pdbx_strand_id
1 'polypeptide(L)'
;MIQTSRTILKRAGWSLILFGLLNISMMIYRGENGVNSMSNLLSLGVIAGVFLLRGNLKVTTWVTWFSAFYWMYRIFSTVIGIIVFQDQDLWMTQFRLYPILSSVSWIFTGALVIYLPWLYCQLRHQRILAALRTSGMEAAPPMSAWLGGAGLGIILSILIYLAFSSADAAEALQRAKQQLGPNYNYRMTSIGWSNSQVEAIVTVYNRNSIQSIDVEWAK
;
A
#
# COMPACT_ATOMS: atom_id res chain seq x y z
N MET A 1 3.47 -12.79 -35.79
CA MET A 1 3.09 -13.09 -34.39
C MET A 1 3.97 -12.40 -33.34
N ILE A 2 5.28 -12.32 -33.53
CA ILE A 2 6.28 -11.68 -32.60
C ILE A 2 6.07 -10.16 -32.45
N GLN A 3 5.70 -9.45 -33.52
CA GLN A 3 5.53 -8.00 -33.47
C GLN A 3 4.40 -7.53 -32.52
N THR A 4 3.33 -8.30 -32.42
CA THR A 4 2.14 -7.91 -31.62
C THR A 4 2.31 -8.20 -30.12
N SER A 5 3.05 -9.26 -29.72
CA SER A 5 3.41 -9.50 -28.33
C SER A 5 4.33 -8.40 -27.80
N ARG A 6 5.27 -7.93 -28.64
CA ARG A 6 6.17 -6.83 -28.30
C ARG A 6 5.43 -5.51 -28.06
N THR A 7 4.34 -5.25 -28.81
CA THR A 7 3.50 -4.07 -28.60
C THR A 7 2.78 -4.10 -27.24
N ILE A 8 2.27 -5.27 -26.83
CA ILE A 8 1.61 -5.43 -25.53
C ILE A 8 2.62 -5.21 -24.39
N LEU A 9 3.82 -5.81 -24.50
CA LEU A 9 4.88 -5.61 -23.50
C LEU A 9 5.33 -4.15 -23.43
N LYS A 10 5.41 -3.45 -24.56
CA LYS A 10 5.72 -2.02 -24.57
C LYS A 10 4.65 -1.19 -23.86
N ARG A 11 3.36 -1.44 -24.11
CA ARG A 11 2.26 -0.75 -23.41
C ARG A 11 2.32 -1.00 -21.90
N ALA A 12 2.47 -2.25 -21.49
CA ALA A 12 2.62 -2.62 -20.08
C ALA A 12 3.87 -1.99 -19.45
N GLY A 13 5.00 -1.97 -20.18
CA GLY A 13 6.24 -1.35 -19.71
C GLY A 13 6.12 0.16 -19.51
N TRP A 14 5.57 0.88 -20.48
CA TRP A 14 5.34 2.33 -20.34
C TRP A 14 4.35 2.66 -19.24
N SER A 15 3.25 1.92 -19.12
CA SER A 15 2.29 2.14 -18.03
C SER A 15 2.92 1.90 -16.65
N LEU A 16 3.79 0.90 -16.54
CA LEU A 16 4.49 0.59 -15.29
C LEU A 16 5.49 1.68 -14.90
N ILE A 17 6.23 2.23 -15.88
CA ILE A 17 7.12 3.37 -15.66
C ILE A 17 6.32 4.59 -15.21
N LEU A 18 5.22 4.92 -15.88
CA LEU A 18 4.38 6.05 -15.53
C LEU A 18 3.82 5.94 -14.12
N PHE A 19 3.24 4.79 -13.78
CA PHE A 19 2.72 4.54 -12.42
C PHE A 19 3.82 4.54 -11.37
N GLY A 20 5.00 4.01 -11.69
CA GLY A 20 6.16 4.05 -10.79
C GLY A 20 6.65 5.47 -10.51
N LEU A 21 6.72 6.31 -11.54
CA LEU A 21 7.10 7.72 -11.41
C LEU A 21 6.04 8.52 -10.64
N LEU A 22 4.75 8.31 -10.91
CA LEU A 22 3.66 8.92 -10.13
C LEU A 22 3.74 8.52 -8.66
N ASN A 23 4.06 7.24 -8.37
CA ASN A 23 4.22 6.79 -7.00
C ASN A 23 5.39 7.47 -6.29
N ILE A 24 6.54 7.63 -6.97
CA ILE A 24 7.70 8.34 -6.43
C ILE A 24 7.34 9.82 -6.15
N SER A 25 6.68 10.48 -7.11
CA SER A 25 6.23 11.87 -6.94
C SER A 25 5.28 12.03 -5.75
N MET A 26 4.35 11.09 -5.58
CA MET A 26 3.44 11.07 -4.43
C MET A 26 4.18 10.84 -3.10
N MET A 27 5.22 10.02 -3.11
CA MET A 27 6.06 9.75 -1.93
C MET A 27 6.81 11.02 -1.50
N ILE A 28 7.41 11.74 -2.46
CA ILE A 28 8.12 13.01 -2.20
C ILE A 28 7.13 14.04 -1.65
N TYR A 29 5.99 14.22 -2.32
CA TYR A 29 4.96 15.18 -1.91
C TYR A 29 4.43 14.92 -0.49
N ARG A 30 4.24 13.66 -0.10
CA ARG A 30 3.83 13.29 1.25
C ARG A 30 4.94 13.55 2.27
N GLY A 31 6.19 13.24 1.93
CA GLY A 31 7.34 13.49 2.80
C GLY A 31 7.52 14.98 3.11
N GLU A 32 7.36 15.85 2.13
CA GLU A 32 7.41 17.30 2.32
C GLU A 32 6.28 17.83 3.22
N ASN A 33 5.13 17.17 3.24
CA ASN A 33 3.99 17.51 4.10
C ASN A 33 4.00 16.77 5.46
N GLY A 34 5.13 16.18 5.86
CA GLY A 34 5.29 15.53 7.18
C GLY A 34 4.53 14.19 7.31
N VAL A 35 4.03 13.64 6.21
CA VAL A 35 3.34 12.34 6.23
C VAL A 35 4.37 11.25 5.96
N ASN A 36 4.64 10.43 6.98
CA ASN A 36 5.52 9.26 6.84
C ASN A 36 5.05 8.36 5.67
N SER A 37 5.84 8.33 4.61
CA SER A 37 5.55 7.49 3.44
C SER A 37 6.40 6.23 3.51
N MET A 38 5.78 5.08 3.74
CA MET A 38 6.44 3.80 3.51
C MET A 38 6.89 3.70 2.06
N SER A 39 8.14 3.29 1.83
CA SER A 39 8.67 2.98 0.51
C SER A 39 7.77 1.94 -0.17
N ASN A 40 7.08 2.35 -1.21
CA ASN A 40 6.20 1.46 -1.95
C ASN A 40 7.00 0.66 -2.98
N LEU A 41 6.83 -0.67 -2.96
CA LEU A 41 7.39 -1.60 -3.95
C LEU A 41 7.05 -1.22 -5.41
N LEU A 42 6.05 -0.37 -5.63
CA LEU A 42 5.69 0.16 -6.95
C LEU A 42 6.77 1.05 -7.59
N SER A 43 7.66 1.65 -6.81
CA SER A 43 8.80 2.39 -7.38
C SER A 43 9.74 1.47 -8.16
N LEU A 44 9.85 0.20 -7.77
CA LEU A 44 10.55 -0.83 -8.54
C LEU A 44 9.89 -1.09 -9.91
N GLY A 45 8.64 -0.69 -10.09
CA GLY A 45 7.91 -0.76 -11.35
C GLY A 45 8.60 -0.02 -12.48
N VAL A 46 9.33 1.08 -12.20
CA VAL A 46 10.11 1.80 -13.20
C VAL A 46 11.16 0.89 -13.82
N ILE A 47 11.93 0.19 -12.99
CA ILE A 47 12.97 -0.74 -13.44
C ILE A 47 12.36 -1.91 -14.21
N ALA A 48 11.31 -2.52 -13.65
CA ALA A 48 10.60 -3.62 -14.30
C ALA A 48 10.00 -3.20 -15.65
N GLY A 49 9.46 -1.97 -15.73
CA GLY A 49 8.94 -1.39 -16.96
C GLY A 49 9.98 -1.30 -18.07
N VAL A 50 11.19 -0.84 -17.75
CA VAL A 50 12.32 -0.79 -18.71
C VAL A 50 12.66 -2.19 -19.26
N PHE A 51 12.68 -3.21 -18.41
CA PHE A 51 12.92 -4.59 -18.86
C PHE A 51 11.77 -5.13 -19.72
N LEU A 52 10.52 -4.77 -19.42
CA LEU A 52 9.38 -5.12 -20.27
C LEU A 52 9.47 -4.46 -21.66
N LEU A 53 9.93 -3.19 -21.74
CA LEU A 53 10.18 -2.51 -23.01
C LEU A 53 11.20 -3.26 -23.87
N ARG A 54 12.20 -3.89 -23.23
CA ARG A 54 13.21 -4.73 -23.90
C ARG A 54 12.67 -6.11 -24.30
N GLY A 55 11.44 -6.45 -23.90
CA GLY A 55 10.81 -7.76 -24.21
C GLY A 55 11.32 -8.93 -23.34
N ASN A 56 11.79 -8.65 -22.13
CA ASN A 56 12.32 -9.68 -21.23
C ASN A 56 11.16 -10.53 -20.63
N LEU A 57 11.05 -11.78 -21.09
CA LEU A 57 9.98 -12.69 -20.68
C LEU A 57 10.12 -13.14 -19.21
N LYS A 58 11.33 -13.24 -18.64
CA LYS A 58 11.51 -13.56 -17.23
C LYS A 58 10.90 -12.46 -16.35
N VAL A 59 11.16 -11.19 -16.69
CA VAL A 59 10.57 -10.05 -15.99
C VAL A 59 9.05 -10.03 -16.18
N THR A 60 8.54 -10.42 -17.34
CA THR A 60 7.09 -10.57 -17.58
C THR A 60 6.44 -11.50 -16.56
N THR A 61 7.04 -12.67 -16.32
CA THR A 61 6.54 -13.65 -15.32
C THR A 61 6.56 -13.06 -13.92
N TRP A 62 7.66 -12.41 -13.52
CA TRP A 62 7.78 -11.73 -12.22
C TRP A 62 6.75 -10.62 -12.02
N VAL A 63 6.57 -9.75 -13.03
CA VAL A 63 5.59 -8.66 -12.95
C VAL A 63 4.17 -9.21 -12.91
N THR A 64 3.87 -10.28 -13.65
CA THR A 64 2.57 -10.96 -13.60
C THR A 64 2.28 -11.52 -12.20
N TRP A 65 3.26 -12.21 -11.61
CA TRP A 65 3.16 -12.74 -10.26
C TRP A 65 2.95 -11.61 -9.24
N PHE A 66 3.78 -10.58 -9.32
CA PHE A 66 3.75 -9.47 -8.40
C PHE A 66 2.47 -8.63 -8.50
N SER A 67 1.94 -8.41 -9.72
CA SER A 67 0.69 -7.67 -9.90
C SER A 67 -0.49 -8.41 -9.28
N ALA A 68 -0.56 -9.74 -9.41
CA ALA A 68 -1.58 -10.56 -8.76
C ALA A 68 -1.46 -10.54 -7.23
N PHE A 69 -0.23 -10.74 -6.73
CA PHE A 69 0.07 -10.71 -5.29
C PHE A 69 -0.29 -9.37 -4.67
N TYR A 70 0.21 -8.28 -5.25
CA TYR A 70 0.04 -6.94 -4.69
C TYR A 70 -1.41 -6.45 -4.80
N TRP A 71 -2.14 -6.86 -5.83
CA TRP A 71 -3.57 -6.57 -5.96
C TRP A 71 -4.38 -7.20 -4.84
N MET A 72 -4.19 -8.50 -4.58
CA MET A 72 -4.89 -9.20 -3.49
C MET A 72 -4.51 -8.62 -2.12
N TYR A 73 -3.21 -8.41 -1.88
CA TYR A 73 -2.74 -7.75 -0.68
C TYR A 73 -3.43 -6.39 -0.46
N ARG A 74 -3.52 -5.56 -1.51
CA ARG A 74 -4.14 -4.22 -1.42
C ARG A 74 -5.63 -4.29 -1.17
N ILE A 75 -6.35 -5.20 -1.81
CA ILE A 75 -7.79 -5.38 -1.55
C ILE A 75 -8.01 -5.75 -0.09
N PHE A 76 -7.37 -6.82 0.38
CA PHE A 76 -7.59 -7.29 1.74
C PHE A 76 -7.14 -6.28 2.79
N SER A 77 -5.97 -5.69 2.64
CA SER A 77 -5.49 -4.66 3.58
C SER A 77 -6.37 -3.41 3.58
N THR A 78 -6.90 -3.00 2.42
CA THR A 78 -7.79 -1.83 2.34
C THR A 78 -9.16 -2.14 2.94
N VAL A 79 -9.78 -3.26 2.58
CA VAL A 79 -11.10 -3.65 3.10
C VAL A 79 -11.06 -3.84 4.62
N ILE A 80 -10.07 -4.58 5.13
CA ILE A 80 -9.92 -4.79 6.57
C ILE A 80 -9.54 -3.46 7.26
N GLY A 81 -8.67 -2.66 6.64
CA GLY A 81 -8.32 -1.33 7.12
C GLY A 81 -9.55 -0.42 7.29
N ILE A 82 -10.45 -0.43 6.32
CA ILE A 82 -11.71 0.33 6.39
C ILE A 82 -12.61 -0.20 7.50
N ILE A 83 -12.81 -1.51 7.59
CA ILE A 83 -13.76 -2.10 8.55
C ILE A 83 -13.26 -2.00 9.99
N VAL A 84 -11.97 -2.24 10.20
CA VAL A 84 -11.40 -2.41 11.55
C VAL A 84 -10.77 -1.14 12.09
N PHE A 85 -10.13 -0.36 11.23
CA PHE A 85 -9.28 0.76 11.68
C PHE A 85 -9.84 2.13 11.37
N GLN A 86 -10.99 2.23 10.68
CA GLN A 86 -11.45 3.53 10.23
C GLN A 86 -12.38 4.19 11.25
N ASP A 87 -11.89 5.31 11.79
CA ASP A 87 -12.66 6.26 12.55
C ASP A 87 -13.21 7.30 11.56
N GLN A 88 -14.54 7.31 11.40
CA GLN A 88 -15.22 8.21 10.46
C GLN A 88 -14.93 9.68 10.76
N ASP A 89 -14.84 10.03 12.06
CA ASP A 89 -14.58 11.40 12.49
C ASP A 89 -13.16 11.86 12.12
N LEU A 90 -12.16 10.99 12.26
CA LEU A 90 -10.80 11.27 11.84
C LEU A 90 -10.73 11.50 10.31
N TRP A 91 -11.45 10.67 9.56
CA TRP A 91 -11.53 10.79 8.11
C TRP A 91 -12.14 12.11 7.66
N MET A 92 -13.30 12.45 8.22
CA MET A 92 -13.94 13.71 7.92
C MET A 92 -13.05 14.90 8.26
N THR A 93 -12.31 14.82 9.38
CA THR A 93 -11.37 15.85 9.77
C THR A 93 -10.20 15.96 8.80
N GLN A 94 -9.62 14.82 8.37
CA GLN A 94 -8.55 14.81 7.37
C GLN A 94 -9.00 15.41 6.02
N PHE A 95 -10.20 15.05 5.54
CA PHE A 95 -10.75 15.63 4.32
C PHE A 95 -11.01 17.13 4.45
N ARG A 96 -11.42 17.60 5.62
CA ARG A 96 -11.67 19.01 5.87
C ARG A 96 -10.38 19.82 5.90
N LEU A 97 -9.36 19.35 6.62
CA LEU A 97 -8.09 20.06 6.81
C LEU A 97 -7.15 19.93 5.61
N TYR A 98 -7.14 18.77 4.96
CA TYR A 98 -6.24 18.45 3.85
C TYR A 98 -7.02 17.90 2.64
N PRO A 99 -7.96 18.67 2.04
CA PRO A 99 -8.86 18.15 1.01
C PRO A 99 -8.12 17.65 -0.23
N ILE A 100 -7.09 18.38 -0.67
CA ILE A 100 -6.30 18.01 -1.84
C ILE A 100 -5.52 16.71 -1.59
N LEU A 101 -4.77 16.65 -0.50
CA LEU A 101 -3.93 15.51 -0.14
C LEU A 101 -4.77 14.24 0.06
N SER A 102 -5.91 14.37 0.75
CA SER A 102 -6.83 13.24 0.98
C SER A 102 -7.44 12.77 -0.33
N SER A 103 -7.97 13.67 -1.17
CA SER A 103 -8.58 13.33 -2.46
C SER A 103 -7.57 12.66 -3.39
N VAL A 104 -6.38 13.22 -3.55
CA VAL A 104 -5.32 12.65 -4.40
C VAL A 104 -4.91 11.27 -3.90
N SER A 105 -4.79 11.07 -2.59
CA SER A 105 -4.46 9.76 -1.99
C SER A 105 -5.51 8.70 -2.30
N TRP A 106 -6.79 9.06 -2.23
CA TRP A 106 -7.89 8.15 -2.55
C TRP A 106 -7.99 7.83 -4.03
N ILE A 107 -7.88 8.85 -4.89
CA ILE A 107 -7.85 8.67 -6.34
C ILE A 107 -6.70 7.74 -6.74
N PHE A 108 -5.51 7.96 -6.18
CA PHE A 108 -4.35 7.11 -6.46
C PHE A 108 -4.57 5.66 -6.00
N THR A 109 -5.14 5.46 -4.80
CA THR A 109 -5.46 4.13 -4.29
C THR A 109 -6.50 3.42 -5.18
N GLY A 110 -7.56 4.11 -5.57
CA GLY A 110 -8.57 3.58 -6.49
C GLY A 110 -7.99 3.26 -7.88
N ALA A 111 -7.16 4.16 -8.42
CA ALA A 111 -6.47 3.93 -9.69
C ALA A 111 -5.57 2.68 -9.64
N LEU A 112 -4.88 2.43 -8.52
CA LEU A 112 -4.07 1.23 -8.30
C LEU A 112 -4.90 -0.05 -8.32
N VAL A 113 -6.05 -0.05 -7.64
CA VAL A 113 -6.96 -1.21 -7.59
C VAL A 113 -7.46 -1.59 -8.99
N ILE A 114 -7.64 -0.61 -9.89
CA ILE A 114 -8.04 -0.83 -11.28
C ILE A 114 -6.83 -1.18 -12.16
N TYR A 115 -5.71 -0.52 -11.95
CA TYR A 115 -4.51 -0.68 -12.78
C TYR A 115 -3.87 -2.06 -12.65
N LEU A 116 -3.76 -2.59 -11.43
CA LEU A 116 -3.08 -3.88 -11.21
C LEU A 116 -3.76 -5.06 -11.93
N PRO A 117 -5.10 -5.26 -11.87
CA PRO A 117 -5.75 -6.32 -12.65
C PRO A 117 -5.68 -6.04 -14.15
N TRP A 118 -5.75 -4.79 -14.59
CA TRP A 118 -5.53 -4.46 -16.01
C TRP A 118 -4.13 -4.88 -16.47
N LEU A 119 -3.08 -4.55 -15.70
CA LEU A 119 -1.70 -4.95 -15.97
C LEU A 119 -1.57 -6.47 -16.01
N TYR A 120 -2.14 -7.17 -15.04
CA TYR A 120 -2.20 -8.62 -14.98
C TYR A 120 -2.84 -9.21 -16.25
N CYS A 121 -4.00 -8.71 -16.68
CA CYS A 121 -4.70 -9.15 -17.88
C CYS A 121 -3.86 -8.89 -19.15
N GLN A 122 -3.18 -7.76 -19.25
CA GLN A 122 -2.29 -7.46 -20.37
C GLN A 122 -1.14 -8.46 -20.46
N LEU A 123 -0.49 -8.77 -19.34
CA LEU A 123 0.62 -9.72 -19.30
C LEU A 123 0.17 -11.18 -19.43
N ARG A 124 -1.10 -11.49 -19.19
CA ARG A 124 -1.73 -12.79 -19.39
C ARG A 124 -2.42 -12.95 -20.76
N HIS A 125 -2.22 -11.98 -21.65
CA HIS A 125 -2.77 -12.08 -22.99
C HIS A 125 -2.24 -13.34 -23.72
N GLN A 126 -3.11 -14.03 -24.47
CA GLN A 126 -2.79 -15.33 -25.11
C GLN A 126 -1.47 -15.32 -25.92
N ARG A 127 -1.14 -14.20 -26.57
CA ARG A 127 0.10 -14.05 -27.35
C ARG A 127 1.36 -14.05 -26.49
N ILE A 128 1.29 -13.49 -25.28
CA ILE A 128 2.40 -13.52 -24.31
C ILE A 128 2.53 -14.93 -23.73
N LEU A 129 1.40 -15.56 -23.38
CA LEU A 129 1.40 -16.94 -22.90
C LEU A 129 1.98 -17.91 -23.92
N ALA A 130 1.67 -17.72 -25.21
CA ALA A 130 2.28 -18.53 -26.28
C ALA A 130 3.80 -18.31 -26.35
N ALA A 131 4.27 -17.06 -26.24
CA ALA A 131 5.71 -16.75 -26.22
C ALA A 131 6.42 -17.33 -24.99
N LEU A 132 5.78 -17.34 -23.81
CA LEU A 132 6.31 -17.97 -22.60
C LEU A 132 6.44 -19.49 -22.79
N ARG A 133 5.39 -20.15 -23.30
CA ARG A 133 5.41 -21.60 -23.57
C ARG A 133 6.50 -22.01 -24.58
N THR A 134 6.67 -21.25 -25.66
CA THR A 134 7.72 -21.52 -26.65
C THR A 134 9.12 -21.29 -26.11
N SER A 135 9.29 -20.46 -25.09
CA SER A 135 10.57 -20.26 -24.41
C SER A 135 10.81 -21.20 -23.22
N GLY A 136 9.93 -22.20 -23.00
CA GLY A 136 10.04 -23.16 -21.90
C GLY A 136 9.74 -22.58 -20.52
N MET A 137 9.10 -21.41 -20.45
CA MET A 137 8.72 -20.77 -19.19
C MET A 137 7.30 -21.16 -18.78
N GLU A 138 7.05 -21.13 -17.46
CA GLU A 138 5.75 -21.42 -16.90
C GLU A 138 4.71 -20.38 -17.33
N ALA A 139 3.60 -20.84 -17.89
CA ALA A 139 2.48 -20.02 -18.34
C ALA A 139 1.21 -20.22 -17.50
N ALA A 140 1.30 -21.01 -16.41
CA ALA A 140 0.19 -21.26 -15.49
C ALA A 140 -0.23 -19.97 -14.73
N PRO A 141 -1.48 -19.87 -14.26
CA PRO A 141 -1.89 -18.79 -13.36
C PRO A 141 -1.09 -18.84 -12.06
N PRO A 142 -0.58 -17.72 -11.55
CA PRO A 142 0.22 -17.71 -10.33
C PRO A 142 -0.67 -17.81 -9.07
N MET A 143 -1.24 -19.01 -8.82
CA MET A 143 -2.13 -19.24 -7.67
C MET A 143 -1.45 -18.90 -6.34
N SER A 144 -0.15 -19.16 -6.20
CA SER A 144 0.65 -18.79 -5.03
C SER A 144 0.67 -17.27 -4.78
N ALA A 145 0.65 -16.46 -5.85
CA ALA A 145 0.61 -15.02 -5.73
C ALA A 145 -0.74 -14.54 -5.16
N TRP A 146 -1.85 -15.10 -5.65
CA TRP A 146 -3.19 -14.76 -5.16
C TRP A 146 -3.36 -15.12 -3.68
N LEU A 147 -3.04 -16.36 -3.33
CA LEU A 147 -3.15 -16.85 -1.96
C LEU A 147 -2.16 -16.15 -1.02
N GLY A 148 -0.92 -15.95 -1.47
CA GLY A 148 0.10 -15.26 -0.69
C GLY A 148 -0.25 -13.80 -0.43
N GLY A 149 -0.76 -13.08 -1.44
CA GLY A 149 -1.19 -11.69 -1.29
C GLY A 149 -2.37 -11.54 -0.33
N ALA A 150 -3.40 -12.39 -0.46
CA ALA A 150 -4.54 -12.42 0.45
C ALA A 150 -4.11 -12.77 1.88
N GLY A 151 -3.33 -13.86 2.03
CA GLY A 151 -2.83 -14.32 3.33
C GLY A 151 -2.00 -13.24 4.04
N LEU A 152 -1.07 -12.61 3.32
CA LEU A 152 -0.27 -11.52 3.91
C LEU A 152 -1.14 -10.33 4.32
N GLY A 153 -2.11 -9.93 3.49
CA GLY A 153 -3.04 -8.84 3.80
C GLY A 153 -3.84 -9.11 5.06
N ILE A 154 -4.35 -10.34 5.22
CA ILE A 154 -5.11 -10.77 6.40
C ILE A 154 -4.20 -10.82 7.64
N ILE A 155 -3.04 -11.49 7.54
CA ILE A 155 -2.11 -11.66 8.67
C ILE A 155 -1.65 -10.30 9.20
N LEU A 156 -1.19 -9.40 8.32
CA LEU A 156 -0.75 -8.07 8.76
C LEU A 156 -1.89 -7.27 9.39
N SER A 157 -3.10 -7.37 8.86
CA SER A 157 -4.27 -6.69 9.45
C SER A 157 -4.60 -7.23 10.85
N ILE A 158 -4.51 -8.56 11.05
CA ILE A 158 -4.71 -9.17 12.37
C ILE A 158 -3.62 -8.73 13.35
N LEU A 159 -2.34 -8.71 12.92
CA LEU A 159 -1.23 -8.28 13.77
C LEU A 159 -1.38 -6.81 14.19
N ILE A 160 -1.76 -5.93 13.28
CA ILE A 160 -2.02 -4.52 13.58
C ILE A 160 -3.20 -4.39 14.55
N TYR A 161 -4.28 -5.14 14.32
CA TYR A 161 -5.44 -5.15 15.24
C TYR A 161 -5.05 -5.58 16.66
N LEU A 162 -4.30 -6.67 16.80
CA LEU A 162 -3.82 -7.15 18.09
C LEU A 162 -2.89 -6.13 18.77
N ALA A 163 -1.98 -5.50 18.01
CA ALA A 163 -1.11 -4.46 18.54
C ALA A 163 -1.90 -3.26 19.07
N PHE A 164 -2.90 -2.78 18.32
CA PHE A 164 -3.71 -1.62 18.71
C PHE A 164 -4.77 -1.93 19.77
N SER A 165 -5.08 -3.20 19.98
CA SER A 165 -5.99 -3.67 21.03
C SER A 165 -5.24 -4.11 22.30
N SER A 166 -3.92 -3.93 22.36
CA SER A 166 -3.10 -4.34 23.50
C SER A 166 -3.28 -3.41 24.71
N ALA A 167 -2.91 -3.91 25.90
CA ALA A 167 -2.89 -3.09 27.12
C ALA A 167 -1.95 -1.88 26.99
N ASP A 168 -0.79 -2.07 26.32
CA ASP A 168 0.17 -1.00 26.07
C ASP A 168 -0.45 0.10 25.18
N ALA A 169 -1.28 -0.28 24.18
CA ALA A 169 -2.00 0.69 23.37
C ALA A 169 -3.05 1.49 24.16
N ALA A 170 -3.75 0.84 25.08
CA ALA A 170 -4.69 1.51 25.98
C ALA A 170 -3.96 2.50 26.92
N GLU A 171 -2.80 2.10 27.44
CA GLU A 171 -1.95 2.96 28.28
C GLU A 171 -1.44 4.17 27.49
N ALA A 172 -0.97 4.00 26.25
CA ALA A 172 -0.55 5.08 25.39
C ALA A 172 -1.66 6.12 25.18
N LEU A 173 -2.90 5.66 24.91
CA LEU A 173 -4.05 6.54 24.75
C LEU A 173 -4.39 7.28 26.05
N GLN A 174 -4.24 6.64 27.19
CA GLN A 174 -4.47 7.26 28.49
C GLN A 174 -3.42 8.35 28.78
N ARG A 175 -2.14 8.06 28.54
CA ARG A 175 -1.04 9.04 28.68
C ARG A 175 -1.21 10.24 27.75
N ALA A 176 -1.60 10.00 26.49
CA ALA A 176 -1.92 11.06 25.55
C ALA A 176 -3.06 11.97 26.04
N LYS A 177 -4.12 11.37 26.63
CA LYS A 177 -5.23 12.13 27.25
C LYS A 177 -4.80 12.97 28.47
N GLN A 178 -3.85 12.46 29.26
CA GLN A 178 -3.31 13.21 30.39
C GLN A 178 -2.48 14.43 29.93
N GLN A 179 -1.79 14.33 28.79
CA GLN A 179 -0.96 15.41 28.25
C GLN A 179 -1.81 16.55 27.63
N LEU A 180 -2.85 16.23 26.87
CA LEU A 180 -3.58 17.21 26.06
C LEU A 180 -5.03 17.46 26.51
N GLY A 181 -5.51 16.68 27.50
CA GLY A 181 -6.84 16.87 28.08
C GLY A 181 -7.99 16.25 27.29
N PRO A 182 -9.24 16.37 27.77
CA PRO A 182 -10.39 15.66 27.25
C PRO A 182 -11.02 16.22 25.97
N ASN A 183 -10.56 17.38 25.49
CA ASN A 183 -11.19 18.12 24.37
C ASN A 183 -10.81 17.58 22.98
N TYR A 184 -10.08 16.49 22.94
CA TYR A 184 -9.60 15.85 21.71
C TYR A 184 -10.04 14.41 21.64
N ASN A 185 -10.15 13.90 20.41
CA ASN A 185 -10.23 12.49 20.11
C ASN A 185 -8.82 11.92 19.95
N TYR A 186 -8.60 10.68 20.39
CA TYR A 186 -7.30 10.04 20.43
C TYR A 186 -7.35 8.73 19.67
N ARG A 187 -6.37 8.52 18.78
CA ARG A 187 -6.26 7.29 18.02
C ARG A 187 -4.83 6.80 17.93
N MET A 188 -4.63 5.51 18.18
CA MET A 188 -3.35 4.85 17.97
C MET A 188 -2.99 4.86 16.49
N THR A 189 -1.79 5.32 16.17
CA THR A 189 -1.24 5.35 14.81
C THR A 189 -0.10 4.36 14.65
N SER A 190 0.77 4.27 15.64
CA SER A 190 1.88 3.34 15.67
C SER A 190 2.21 2.94 17.10
N ILE A 191 2.69 1.73 17.29
CA ILE A 191 3.24 1.25 18.56
C ILE A 191 4.43 0.36 18.26
N GLY A 192 5.51 0.56 18.99
CA GLY A 192 6.75 -0.19 18.91
C GLY A 192 7.23 -0.58 20.30
N TRP A 193 7.95 -1.68 20.37
CA TRP A 193 8.55 -2.19 21.61
C TRP A 193 10.05 -2.33 21.38
N SER A 194 10.85 -1.71 22.23
CA SER A 194 12.31 -1.76 22.20
C SER A 194 12.86 -1.84 23.62
N ASN A 195 13.69 -2.85 23.92
CA ASN A 195 14.54 -2.96 25.11
C ASN A 195 13.94 -2.40 26.42
N SER A 196 12.75 -2.85 26.82
CA SER A 196 12.04 -2.39 28.04
C SER A 196 11.38 -1.00 27.89
N GLN A 197 11.31 -0.44 26.69
CA GLN A 197 10.59 0.78 26.40
C GLN A 197 9.47 0.52 25.40
N VAL A 198 8.38 1.24 25.57
CA VAL A 198 7.29 1.28 24.60
C VAL A 198 7.24 2.69 24.02
N GLU A 199 7.26 2.74 22.70
CA GLU A 199 7.14 3.97 21.93
C GLU A 199 5.82 3.93 21.17
N ALA A 200 4.97 4.92 21.32
CA ALA A 200 3.69 4.98 20.66
C ALA A 200 3.45 6.35 20.03
N ILE A 201 2.94 6.34 18.80
CA ILE A 201 2.47 7.55 18.12
C ILE A 201 0.95 7.57 18.19
N VAL A 202 0.41 8.59 18.82
CA VAL A 202 -1.03 8.82 18.96
C VAL A 202 -1.43 10.01 18.10
N THR A 203 -2.36 9.79 17.17
CA THR A 203 -3.02 10.88 16.45
C THR A 203 -4.10 11.49 17.33
N VAL A 204 -3.95 12.76 17.60
CA VAL A 204 -4.87 13.59 18.41
C VAL A 204 -5.57 14.55 17.48
N TYR A 205 -6.89 14.55 17.49
CA TYR A 205 -7.66 15.35 16.55
C TYR A 205 -8.95 15.91 17.16
N ASN A 206 -9.38 17.01 16.59
CA ASN A 206 -10.70 17.59 16.80
C ASN A 206 -11.20 18.14 15.44
N ARG A 207 -12.32 18.87 15.45
CA ARG A 207 -12.88 19.42 14.21
C ARG A 207 -11.94 20.37 13.46
N ASN A 208 -10.95 20.98 14.13
CA ASN A 208 -10.14 22.08 13.61
C ASN A 208 -8.64 21.76 13.52
N SER A 209 -8.20 20.63 14.09
CA SER A 209 -6.78 20.29 14.16
C SER A 209 -6.56 18.79 14.14
N ILE A 210 -5.43 18.38 13.56
CA ILE A 210 -4.86 17.04 13.66
C ILE A 210 -3.39 17.21 13.97
N GLN A 211 -2.91 16.49 14.99
CA GLN A 211 -1.49 16.45 15.35
C GLN A 211 -1.13 15.03 15.80
N SER A 212 0.14 14.68 15.68
CA SER A 212 0.67 13.43 16.23
C SER A 212 1.52 13.75 17.44
N ILE A 213 1.38 12.96 18.48
CA ILE A 213 2.21 13.04 19.67
C ILE A 213 2.92 11.71 19.89
N ASP A 214 4.17 11.80 20.31
CA ASP A 214 4.97 10.66 20.69
C ASP A 214 4.83 10.46 22.20
N VAL A 215 4.55 9.21 22.59
CA VAL A 215 4.40 8.80 23.99
C VAL A 215 5.37 7.67 24.24
N GLU A 216 6.27 7.86 25.19
CA GLU A 216 7.28 6.87 25.55
C GLU A 216 7.21 6.55 27.04
N TRP A 217 7.44 5.27 27.39
CA TRP A 217 7.55 4.84 28.77
C TRP A 217 8.34 3.53 28.92
N ALA A 218 8.92 3.36 30.11
CA ALA A 218 9.55 2.10 30.49
C ALA A 218 8.49 1.06 30.89
N LYS A 219 8.77 -0.20 30.54
CA LYS A 219 7.90 -1.34 30.86
C LYS A 219 8.39 -2.11 32.08
#